data_b76171541475e2052dc6329f9a39b7fb
#
_entry.id   b76171541475e2052dc6329f9a39b7fb
#
_cell.length_a   1.000
_cell.length_b   1.000
_cell.length_c   1.000
_cell.angle_alpha   90.00
_cell.angle_beta   90.00
_cell.angle_gamma   90.00
#
_symmetry.space_group_name_H-M   'P 1'
#
loop_
_entity.id
_entity.type
_entity.pdbx_description
1 polymer ?
#
loop_
_entity_poly.entity_id
_entity_poly.type
_entity_poly.pdbx_seq_one_letter_code
_entity_poly.pdbx_strand_id
1 'polypeptide(L)'
;FARAGGGAGLAALLVGGVPQRGPWWLTTLAFLVLWAVYLSVVNVGQRFYGFGWESLLCEVTFLVGWLGSSGEGAPPPLLVLLLARWCLFRVELGAGLIKLRGDRAWRDLTALEYHHETQPLPGPFSWHAHHLPRWWHRIEVAGNHVTQLVVPFALFAPQPVASVAGGVVVLTQAWLLVTGNFAWLNWLTIVLGLGVVSDGAWAAVGSWLVPALGRGEDPVPDGAAALGGPVTLVVAVLAVSALLLVLGVRPARNLVARRQLMNASFEPFRLVNAYGAFGSVSRRRDEVVVEGTTARSPGPDDWVEYAFRGKPGDVGRRPPQVAPYHLRLDWQMWFLALGSPGTRWFEVLLLRLLEADRPTLRLLAADPFADDPDGPAPRWVRARVFRYRYTTRAERRRTGDWWVREERGALVDPVDRERLRLLLGPRA
;
A
#
# COMPACT_ATOMS: atom_id res chain seq x y z
N PHE A 1 9.78 -19.88 -3.20
CA PHE A 1 8.82 -20.30 -4.24
C PHE A 1 7.70 -21.20 -3.69
N ALA A 2 7.96 -22.28 -2.95
CA ALA A 2 6.93 -23.21 -2.44
C ALA A 2 5.87 -22.51 -1.54
N ARG A 3 6.30 -21.60 -0.65
CA ARG A 3 5.37 -20.85 0.23
C ARG A 3 4.47 -19.90 -0.56
N ALA A 4 4.99 -19.22 -1.59
CA ALA A 4 4.22 -18.34 -2.43
C ALA A 4 3.20 -19.10 -3.30
N GLY A 5 3.60 -20.24 -3.88
CA GLY A 5 2.72 -21.09 -4.67
C GLY A 5 1.59 -21.71 -3.84
N GLY A 6 1.91 -22.24 -2.66
CA GLY A 6 0.90 -22.78 -1.74
C GLY A 6 -0.09 -21.70 -1.24
N GLY A 7 0.40 -20.51 -0.91
CA GLY A 7 -0.44 -19.38 -0.52
C GLY A 7 -1.38 -18.94 -1.65
N ALA A 8 -0.88 -18.84 -2.89
CA ALA A 8 -1.69 -18.47 -4.05
C ALA A 8 -2.78 -19.55 -4.35
N GLY A 9 -2.43 -20.83 -4.26
CA GLY A 9 -3.40 -21.92 -4.43
C GLY A 9 -4.51 -21.88 -3.38
N LEU A 10 -4.16 -21.68 -2.10
CA LEU A 10 -5.14 -21.54 -1.03
C LEU A 10 -6.04 -20.30 -1.19
N ALA A 11 -5.45 -19.18 -1.61
CA ALA A 11 -6.21 -17.98 -1.92
C ALA A 11 -7.19 -18.19 -3.08
N ALA A 12 -6.78 -18.92 -4.13
CA ALA A 12 -7.67 -19.27 -5.25
C ALA A 12 -8.85 -20.17 -4.79
N LEU A 13 -8.61 -21.13 -3.89
CA LEU A 13 -9.69 -21.95 -3.30
C LEU A 13 -10.67 -21.10 -2.49
N LEU A 14 -10.18 -20.13 -1.70
CA LEU A 14 -11.03 -19.20 -0.95
C LEU A 14 -11.85 -18.30 -1.89
N VAL A 15 -11.25 -17.76 -2.96
CA VAL A 15 -11.97 -16.97 -3.97
C VAL A 15 -13.03 -17.81 -4.68
N GLY A 16 -12.74 -19.11 -4.93
CA GLY A 16 -13.70 -20.07 -5.49
C GLY A 16 -14.78 -20.52 -4.53
N GLY A 17 -14.77 -20.07 -3.27
CA GLY A 17 -15.79 -20.41 -2.26
C GLY A 17 -15.71 -21.85 -1.75
N VAL A 18 -14.61 -22.57 -1.98
CA VAL A 18 -14.50 -23.99 -1.63
C VAL A 18 -14.52 -24.21 -0.12
N PRO A 19 -13.69 -23.56 0.70
CA PRO A 19 -13.72 -23.71 2.14
C PRO A 19 -15.03 -23.21 2.78
N GLN A 20 -15.66 -22.20 2.19
CA GLN A 20 -16.90 -21.60 2.69
C GLN A 20 -18.13 -22.50 2.57
N ARG A 21 -18.07 -23.54 1.76
CA ARG A 21 -19.13 -24.57 1.65
C ARG A 21 -19.07 -25.62 2.75
N GLY A 22 -17.95 -25.68 3.47
CA GLY A 22 -17.73 -26.59 4.59
C GLY A 22 -18.05 -25.94 5.94
N PRO A 23 -17.71 -26.62 7.05
CA PRO A 23 -17.90 -26.09 8.39
C PRO A 23 -17.02 -24.85 8.61
N TRP A 24 -17.43 -23.97 9.53
CA TRP A 24 -16.77 -22.68 9.79
C TRP A 24 -15.26 -22.79 10.04
N TRP A 25 -14.82 -23.81 10.76
CA TRP A 25 -13.40 -23.99 11.11
C TRP A 25 -12.51 -24.22 9.88
N LEU A 26 -13.06 -24.73 8.77
CA LEU A 26 -12.30 -24.93 7.54
C LEU A 26 -11.93 -23.59 6.88
N THR A 27 -12.89 -22.69 6.82
CA THR A 27 -12.67 -21.30 6.35
C THR A 27 -11.66 -20.59 7.26
N THR A 28 -11.85 -20.68 8.57
CA THR A 28 -10.94 -20.09 9.57
C THR A 28 -9.53 -20.64 9.40
N LEU A 29 -9.36 -21.95 9.31
CA LEU A 29 -8.05 -22.60 9.13
C LEU A 29 -7.36 -22.09 7.84
N ALA A 30 -8.11 -21.99 6.74
CA ALA A 30 -7.58 -21.49 5.47
C ALA A 30 -7.03 -20.06 5.62
N PHE A 31 -7.76 -19.15 6.27
CA PHE A 31 -7.31 -17.80 6.52
C PHE A 31 -6.13 -17.72 7.52
N LEU A 32 -6.13 -18.56 8.57
CA LEU A 32 -5.02 -18.64 9.52
C LEU A 32 -3.73 -19.14 8.86
N VAL A 33 -3.84 -20.10 7.94
CA VAL A 33 -2.68 -20.56 7.15
C VAL A 33 -2.16 -19.43 6.25
N LEU A 34 -3.03 -18.70 5.55
CA LEU A 34 -2.62 -17.53 4.74
C LEU A 34 -1.96 -16.47 5.60
N TRP A 35 -2.55 -16.14 6.74
CA TRP A 35 -1.97 -15.20 7.71
C TRP A 35 -0.58 -15.66 8.17
N ALA A 36 -0.41 -16.89 8.57
CA ALA A 36 0.87 -17.43 9.05
C ALA A 36 1.95 -17.42 7.95
N VAL A 37 1.58 -17.84 6.72
CA VAL A 37 2.47 -17.78 5.56
C VAL A 37 2.90 -16.35 5.28
N TYR A 38 1.95 -15.40 5.24
CA TYR A 38 2.26 -14.01 4.95
C TYR A 38 3.06 -13.36 6.08
N LEU A 39 2.70 -13.58 7.34
CA LEU A 39 3.44 -13.13 8.51
C LEU A 39 4.91 -13.61 8.46
N SER A 40 5.14 -14.86 8.05
CA SER A 40 6.50 -15.41 7.92
C SER A 40 7.33 -14.63 6.88
N VAL A 41 6.71 -14.19 5.78
CA VAL A 41 7.36 -13.37 4.75
C VAL A 41 7.65 -11.97 5.28
N VAL A 42 6.68 -11.35 5.96
CA VAL A 42 6.82 -10.00 6.53
C VAL A 42 7.94 -9.94 7.57
N ASN A 43 8.05 -10.96 8.43
CA ASN A 43 9.09 -11.00 9.47
C ASN A 43 10.50 -11.20 8.89
N VAL A 44 10.65 -11.93 7.78
CA VAL A 44 11.95 -12.12 7.12
C VAL A 44 12.32 -10.94 6.23
N GLY A 45 11.33 -10.27 5.65
CA GLY A 45 11.51 -9.25 4.61
C GLY A 45 12.06 -7.90 5.09
N GLN A 46 12.28 -7.72 6.39
CA GLN A 46 12.89 -6.54 7.01
C GLN A 46 12.29 -5.23 6.46
N ARG A 47 13.14 -4.26 6.04
CA ARG A 47 12.68 -2.95 5.55
C ARG A 47 11.83 -3.02 4.27
N PHE A 48 12.04 -4.03 3.40
CA PHE A 48 11.24 -4.21 2.19
C PHE A 48 9.79 -4.62 2.48
N TYR A 49 9.51 -5.06 3.71
CA TYR A 49 8.19 -5.41 4.22
C TYR A 49 7.79 -4.60 5.47
N GLY A 50 8.48 -3.50 5.75
CA GLY A 50 8.24 -2.60 6.89
C GLY A 50 7.12 -1.58 6.65
N PHE A 51 6.13 -1.87 5.82
CA PHE A 51 5.05 -0.94 5.47
C PHE A 51 3.77 -1.21 6.25
N GLY A 52 2.97 -0.16 6.45
CA GLY A 52 1.70 -0.28 7.17
C GLY A 52 0.69 -1.22 6.52
N TRP A 53 0.66 -1.27 5.19
CA TRP A 53 -0.25 -2.18 4.46
C TRP A 53 0.15 -3.65 4.57
N GLU A 54 1.41 -3.98 4.86
CA GLU A 54 1.83 -5.34 5.18
C GLU A 54 1.20 -5.80 6.51
N SER A 55 1.26 -4.95 7.53
CA SER A 55 0.60 -5.20 8.82
C SER A 55 -0.92 -5.21 8.70
N LEU A 56 -1.48 -4.33 7.86
CA LEU A 56 -2.93 -4.30 7.59
C LEU A 56 -3.40 -5.60 6.93
N LEU A 57 -2.64 -6.12 5.96
CA LEU A 57 -2.99 -7.39 5.32
C LEU A 57 -2.96 -8.55 6.33
N CYS A 58 -1.95 -8.60 7.23
CA CYS A 58 -1.92 -9.60 8.30
C CYS A 58 -3.15 -9.48 9.21
N GLU A 59 -3.47 -8.28 9.68
CA GLU A 59 -4.60 -8.04 10.58
C GLU A 59 -5.94 -8.39 9.93
N VAL A 60 -6.19 -7.90 8.71
CA VAL A 60 -7.45 -8.16 8.00
C VAL A 60 -7.59 -9.65 7.68
N THR A 61 -6.51 -10.31 7.21
CA THR A 61 -6.56 -11.76 6.91
C THR A 61 -6.89 -12.57 8.15
N PHE A 62 -6.35 -12.22 9.31
CA PHE A 62 -6.69 -12.86 10.58
C PHE A 62 -8.14 -12.62 10.97
N LEU A 63 -8.62 -11.37 10.87
CA LEU A 63 -10.01 -11.01 11.24
C LEU A 63 -11.06 -11.70 10.39
N VAL A 64 -10.91 -11.70 9.07
CA VAL A 64 -11.92 -12.27 8.16
C VAL A 64 -12.05 -13.78 8.30
N GLY A 65 -11.02 -14.46 8.83
CA GLY A 65 -11.07 -15.88 9.14
C GLY A 65 -12.15 -16.27 10.17
N TRP A 66 -12.64 -15.31 10.96
CA TRP A 66 -13.65 -15.55 12.01
C TRP A 66 -15.08 -15.15 11.61
N LEU A 67 -15.30 -14.82 10.34
CA LEU A 67 -16.64 -14.48 9.84
C LEU A 67 -17.61 -15.67 9.75
N GLY A 68 -17.11 -16.88 9.92
CA GLY A 68 -17.91 -18.10 9.79
C GLY A 68 -17.90 -18.66 8.37
N SER A 69 -18.91 -19.44 8.05
CA SER A 69 -19.05 -20.14 6.77
C SER A 69 -20.46 -19.95 6.21
N SER A 70 -20.56 -19.64 4.92
CA SER A 70 -21.86 -19.54 4.21
C SER A 70 -22.57 -20.89 4.11
N GLY A 71 -21.83 -22.00 4.17
CA GLY A 71 -22.39 -23.36 4.15
C GLY A 71 -23.23 -23.72 5.37
N GLU A 72 -23.07 -23.00 6.47
CA GLU A 72 -23.86 -23.21 7.71
C GLU A 72 -25.11 -22.32 7.79
N GLY A 73 -25.30 -21.41 6.81
CA GLY A 73 -26.47 -20.51 6.76
C GLY A 73 -26.58 -19.52 7.92
N ALA A 74 -25.54 -19.41 8.75
CA ALA A 74 -25.49 -18.50 9.88
C ALA A 74 -24.96 -17.12 9.45
N PRO A 75 -25.52 -16.00 9.98
CA PRO A 75 -25.01 -14.67 9.72
C PRO A 75 -23.60 -14.49 10.32
N PRO A 76 -22.76 -13.63 9.75
CA PRO A 76 -21.45 -13.32 10.31
C PRO A 76 -21.56 -12.79 11.74
N PRO A 77 -20.64 -13.21 12.68
CA PRO A 77 -20.68 -12.71 14.05
C PRO A 77 -20.51 -11.18 14.12
N LEU A 78 -21.42 -10.49 14.77
CA LEU A 78 -21.40 -9.02 14.90
C LEU A 78 -20.08 -8.51 15.52
N LEU A 79 -19.51 -9.24 16.49
CA LEU A 79 -18.25 -8.87 17.12
C LEU A 79 -17.10 -8.79 16.11
N VAL A 80 -17.03 -9.71 15.15
CA VAL A 80 -16.00 -9.70 14.10
C VAL A 80 -16.19 -8.50 13.18
N LEU A 81 -17.44 -8.18 12.80
CA LEU A 81 -17.76 -7.00 12.00
C LEU A 81 -17.39 -5.71 12.74
N LEU A 82 -17.65 -5.62 14.05
CA LEU A 82 -17.25 -4.47 14.88
C LEU A 82 -15.73 -4.35 15.00
N LEU A 83 -15.00 -5.46 15.11
CA LEU A 83 -13.53 -5.47 15.09
C LEU A 83 -12.97 -5.03 13.73
N ALA A 84 -13.61 -5.41 12.63
CA ALA A 84 -13.25 -4.93 11.29
C ALA A 84 -13.50 -3.41 11.15
N ARG A 85 -14.63 -2.89 11.67
CA ARG A 85 -14.89 -1.44 11.76
C ARG A 85 -13.86 -0.73 12.64
N TRP A 86 -13.45 -1.34 13.74
CA TRP A 86 -12.37 -0.83 14.61
C TRP A 86 -11.02 -0.80 13.88
N CYS A 87 -10.71 -1.80 13.05
CA CYS A 87 -9.52 -1.77 12.19
C CYS A 87 -9.60 -0.59 11.22
N LEU A 88 -10.70 -0.44 10.49
CA LEU A 88 -10.96 0.68 9.57
C LEU A 88 -10.87 2.04 10.26
N PHE A 89 -11.47 2.18 11.44
CA PHE A 89 -11.38 3.37 12.27
C PHE A 89 -9.92 3.76 12.58
N ARG A 90 -9.09 2.79 12.96
CA ARG A 90 -7.67 3.04 13.25
C ARG A 90 -6.88 3.42 12.02
N VAL A 91 -7.19 2.86 10.85
CA VAL A 91 -6.57 3.22 9.57
C VAL A 91 -6.87 4.67 9.22
N GLU A 92 -8.14 5.04 9.20
CA GLU A 92 -8.57 6.38 8.79
C GLU A 92 -8.20 7.43 9.83
N LEU A 93 -8.61 7.26 11.09
CA LEU A 93 -8.32 8.24 12.13
C LEU A 93 -6.82 8.38 12.38
N GLY A 94 -6.06 7.28 12.32
CA GLY A 94 -4.61 7.30 12.45
C GLY A 94 -3.94 8.11 11.36
N ALA A 95 -4.38 7.96 10.10
CA ALA A 95 -3.88 8.74 8.97
C ALA A 95 -4.28 10.23 9.07
N GLY A 96 -5.50 10.53 9.52
CA GLY A 96 -5.95 11.90 9.74
C GLY A 96 -5.15 12.62 10.84
N LEU A 97 -5.00 11.98 11.99
CA LEU A 97 -4.29 12.57 13.14
C LEU A 97 -2.82 12.82 12.85
N ILE A 98 -2.14 11.91 12.14
CA ILE A 98 -0.72 12.09 11.81
C ILE A 98 -0.52 13.25 10.83
N LYS A 99 -1.47 13.50 9.91
CA LYS A 99 -1.47 14.66 9.01
C LYS A 99 -1.64 15.96 9.77
N LEU A 100 -2.60 16.03 10.70
CA LEU A 100 -2.80 17.23 11.54
C LEU A 100 -1.60 17.55 12.43
N ARG A 101 -0.92 16.51 12.95
CA ARG A 101 0.26 16.64 13.83
C ARG A 101 1.55 16.86 13.05
N GLY A 102 1.58 16.48 11.79
CA GLY A 102 2.73 16.51 10.91
C GLY A 102 2.94 17.84 10.20
N ASP A 103 3.11 17.78 8.89
CA ASP A 103 3.43 18.94 8.05
C ASP A 103 2.31 19.99 8.09
N ARG A 104 2.75 21.26 8.20
CA ARG A 104 1.86 22.42 8.18
C ARG A 104 1.00 22.49 6.92
N ALA A 105 1.50 22.00 5.78
CA ALA A 105 0.73 22.00 4.53
C ALA A 105 -0.63 21.31 4.63
N TRP A 106 -0.77 20.30 5.49
CA TRP A 106 -2.06 19.67 5.74
C TRP A 106 -3.02 20.64 6.43
N ARG A 107 -2.55 21.39 7.43
CA ARG A 107 -3.36 22.37 8.16
C ARG A 107 -3.70 23.59 7.30
N ASP A 108 -2.76 24.02 6.45
CA ASP A 108 -2.92 25.15 5.54
C ASP A 108 -3.70 24.77 4.26
N LEU A 109 -4.13 23.50 4.13
CA LEU A 109 -4.87 22.94 2.98
C LEU A 109 -4.08 23.02 1.65
N THR A 110 -2.75 22.99 1.70
CA THR A 110 -1.87 23.12 0.52
C THR A 110 -1.14 21.82 0.18
N ALA A 111 -1.30 20.76 0.97
CA ALA A 111 -0.52 19.54 0.84
C ALA A 111 -0.63 18.89 -0.56
N LEU A 112 -1.81 18.92 -1.19
CA LEU A 112 -2.04 18.30 -2.49
C LEU A 112 -1.51 19.12 -3.67
N GLU A 113 -1.15 20.38 -3.46
CA GLU A 113 -0.40 21.16 -4.47
C GLU A 113 0.97 20.52 -4.79
N TYR A 114 1.49 19.71 -3.88
CA TYR A 114 2.80 19.04 -3.99
C TYR A 114 2.67 17.50 -4.10
N HIS A 115 1.72 16.92 -3.38
CA HIS A 115 1.64 15.48 -3.17
C HIS A 115 1.55 14.67 -4.46
N HIS A 116 0.73 15.09 -5.42
CA HIS A 116 0.55 14.36 -6.68
C HIS A 116 1.84 14.22 -7.49
N GLU A 117 2.75 15.21 -7.39
CA GLU A 117 4.06 15.16 -8.03
C GLU A 117 5.07 14.37 -7.18
N THR A 118 5.05 14.54 -5.86
CA THR A 118 6.11 14.04 -4.95
C THR A 118 5.79 12.70 -4.31
N GLN A 119 4.60 12.14 -4.52
CA GLN A 119 4.22 10.82 -3.99
C GLN A 119 5.16 9.70 -4.50
N PRO A 120 5.33 8.59 -3.76
CA PRO A 120 6.30 7.56 -4.08
C PRO A 120 6.23 7.06 -5.52
N LEU A 121 5.07 6.54 -5.91
CA LEU A 121 4.81 6.03 -7.26
C LEU A 121 3.58 6.74 -7.84
N PRO A 122 3.75 7.79 -8.64
CA PRO A 122 2.64 8.43 -9.34
C PRO A 122 1.91 7.44 -10.27
N GLY A 123 0.60 7.60 -10.39
CA GLY A 123 -0.23 6.84 -11.32
C GLY A 123 -0.51 7.59 -12.64
N PRO A 124 -1.23 6.97 -13.57
CA PRO A 124 -1.50 7.55 -14.90
C PRO A 124 -2.25 8.89 -14.87
N PHE A 125 -3.00 9.16 -13.82
CA PHE A 125 -3.78 10.38 -13.65
C PHE A 125 -3.13 11.40 -12.71
N SER A 126 -1.99 11.08 -12.08
CA SER A 126 -1.33 11.96 -11.12
C SER A 126 -0.91 13.31 -11.74
N TRP A 127 -0.46 13.32 -13.01
CA TRP A 127 -0.15 14.56 -13.73
C TRP A 127 -1.39 15.44 -13.90
N HIS A 128 -2.54 14.85 -14.24
CA HIS A 128 -3.80 15.56 -14.39
C HIS A 128 -4.29 16.12 -13.05
N ALA A 129 -4.23 15.29 -12.00
CA ALA A 129 -4.58 15.70 -10.64
C ALA A 129 -3.68 16.86 -10.14
N HIS A 130 -2.36 16.80 -10.39
CA HIS A 130 -1.43 17.87 -10.03
C HIS A 130 -1.79 19.21 -10.67
N HIS A 131 -2.33 19.21 -11.91
CA HIS A 131 -2.70 20.41 -12.65
C HIS A 131 -4.13 20.90 -12.42
N LEU A 132 -4.84 20.33 -11.43
CA LEU A 132 -6.11 20.89 -10.98
C LEU A 132 -5.89 22.27 -10.31
N PRO A 133 -6.90 23.14 -10.31
CA PRO A 133 -6.74 24.47 -9.71
C PRO A 133 -6.56 24.39 -8.18
N ARG A 134 -5.87 25.35 -7.58
CA ARG A 134 -5.54 25.38 -6.15
C ARG A 134 -6.77 25.27 -5.24
N TRP A 135 -7.92 25.86 -5.64
CA TRP A 135 -9.15 25.73 -4.86
C TRP A 135 -9.64 24.29 -4.78
N TRP A 136 -9.43 23.48 -5.84
CA TRP A 136 -9.77 22.06 -5.83
C TRP A 136 -8.89 21.27 -4.85
N HIS A 137 -7.59 21.51 -4.87
CA HIS A 137 -6.67 20.90 -3.90
C HIS A 137 -7.05 21.20 -2.46
N ARG A 138 -7.50 22.42 -2.16
CA ARG A 138 -7.98 22.80 -0.83
C ARG A 138 -9.25 22.03 -0.43
N ILE A 139 -10.22 21.91 -1.33
CA ILE A 139 -11.42 21.10 -1.11
C ILE A 139 -11.06 19.63 -0.89
N GLU A 140 -10.15 19.11 -1.68
CA GLU A 140 -9.68 17.72 -1.58
C GLU A 140 -8.99 17.46 -0.24
N VAL A 141 -8.12 18.36 0.24
CA VAL A 141 -7.51 18.25 1.58
C VAL A 141 -8.57 18.36 2.68
N ALA A 142 -9.51 19.31 2.59
CA ALA A 142 -10.58 19.46 3.55
C ALA A 142 -11.49 18.21 3.58
N GLY A 143 -11.86 17.69 2.41
CA GLY A 143 -12.61 16.43 2.28
C GLY A 143 -11.85 15.25 2.89
N ASN A 144 -10.54 15.17 2.65
CA ASN A 144 -9.69 14.15 3.27
C ASN A 144 -9.68 14.26 4.81
N HIS A 145 -9.63 15.48 5.36
CA HIS A 145 -9.73 15.69 6.81
C HIS A 145 -11.09 15.25 7.35
N VAL A 146 -12.19 15.59 6.69
CA VAL A 146 -13.52 15.14 7.10
C VAL A 146 -13.61 13.62 7.07
N THR A 147 -13.18 12.99 5.97
CA THR A 147 -13.18 11.52 5.83
C THR A 147 -12.33 10.83 6.88
N GLN A 148 -11.20 11.40 7.27
CA GLN A 148 -10.27 10.74 8.17
C GLN A 148 -10.44 11.11 9.65
N LEU A 149 -11.07 12.22 9.97
CA LEU A 149 -11.20 12.70 11.35
C LEU A 149 -12.63 12.66 11.88
N VAL A 150 -13.64 12.73 11.00
CA VAL A 150 -15.05 12.78 11.40
C VAL A 150 -15.77 11.49 11.02
N VAL A 151 -15.69 11.08 9.76
CA VAL A 151 -16.39 9.90 9.23
C VAL A 151 -16.08 8.61 10.01
N PRO A 152 -14.86 8.36 10.53
CA PRO A 152 -14.58 7.11 11.26
C PRO A 152 -15.49 6.90 12.48
N PHE A 153 -15.91 7.95 13.16
CA PHE A 153 -16.83 7.83 14.29
C PHE A 153 -18.23 7.39 13.84
N ALA A 154 -18.65 7.80 12.65
CA ALA A 154 -19.93 7.42 12.07
C ALA A 154 -19.98 5.94 11.63
N LEU A 155 -18.84 5.23 11.53
CA LEU A 155 -18.80 3.80 11.25
C LEU A 155 -19.50 2.95 12.32
N PHE A 156 -19.63 3.49 13.54
CA PHE A 156 -20.28 2.82 14.68
C PHE A 156 -21.70 3.33 14.94
N ALA A 157 -22.19 4.26 14.13
CA ALA A 157 -23.56 4.76 14.24
C ALA A 157 -24.57 3.70 13.76
N PRO A 158 -25.85 3.85 14.14
CA PRO A 158 -26.93 3.03 13.57
C PRO A 158 -27.03 3.20 12.04
N GLN A 159 -27.60 2.19 11.37
CA GLN A 159 -27.94 2.32 9.95
C GLN A 159 -29.06 3.36 9.76
N PRO A 160 -29.06 4.12 8.65
CA PRO A 160 -28.16 4.04 7.49
C PRO A 160 -26.87 4.87 7.61
N VAL A 161 -26.63 5.55 8.74
CA VAL A 161 -25.49 6.46 8.92
C VAL A 161 -24.14 5.73 8.73
N ALA A 162 -24.02 4.52 9.29
CA ALA A 162 -22.81 3.71 9.11
C ALA A 162 -22.57 3.34 7.63
N SER A 163 -23.62 2.98 6.88
CA SER A 163 -23.52 2.70 5.44
C SER A 163 -23.03 3.91 4.65
N VAL A 164 -23.54 5.10 4.95
CA VAL A 164 -23.06 6.35 4.33
C VAL A 164 -21.59 6.58 4.66
N ALA A 165 -21.19 6.39 5.92
CA ALA A 165 -19.80 6.52 6.34
C ALA A 165 -18.88 5.55 5.58
N GLY A 166 -19.25 4.26 5.47
CA GLY A 166 -18.54 3.27 4.67
C GLY A 166 -18.43 3.68 3.20
N GLY A 167 -19.51 4.17 2.60
CA GLY A 167 -19.54 4.68 1.23
C GLY A 167 -18.60 5.88 1.01
N VAL A 168 -18.56 6.83 1.94
CA VAL A 168 -17.61 7.96 1.88
C VAL A 168 -16.15 7.48 1.92
N VAL A 169 -15.83 6.53 2.79
CA VAL A 169 -14.48 5.92 2.82
C VAL A 169 -14.17 5.27 1.48
N VAL A 170 -15.07 4.43 0.96
CA VAL A 170 -14.89 3.75 -0.33
C VAL A 170 -14.62 4.74 -1.46
N LEU A 171 -15.41 5.80 -1.58
CA LEU A 171 -15.25 6.82 -2.62
C LEU A 171 -13.91 7.56 -2.49
N THR A 172 -13.52 7.93 -1.28
CA THR A 172 -12.23 8.60 -1.03
C THR A 172 -11.06 7.68 -1.39
N GLN A 173 -11.12 6.41 -1.00
CA GLN A 173 -10.07 5.45 -1.31
C GLN A 173 -10.00 5.12 -2.81
N ALA A 174 -11.15 5.07 -3.50
CA ALA A 174 -11.21 4.93 -4.96
C ALA A 174 -10.54 6.13 -5.66
N TRP A 175 -10.76 7.35 -5.18
CA TRP A 175 -10.05 8.53 -5.69
C TRP A 175 -8.53 8.41 -5.52
N LEU A 176 -8.05 7.95 -4.36
CA LEU A 176 -6.63 7.70 -4.13
C LEU A 176 -6.06 6.63 -5.05
N LEU A 177 -6.82 5.58 -5.39
CA LEU A 177 -6.42 4.56 -6.39
C LEU A 177 -6.21 5.17 -7.79
N VAL A 178 -7.07 6.12 -8.17
CA VAL A 178 -6.97 6.79 -9.49
C VAL A 178 -5.76 7.73 -9.53
N THR A 179 -5.45 8.41 -8.43
CA THR A 179 -4.45 9.47 -8.38
C THR A 179 -3.07 9.04 -7.88
N GLY A 180 -2.89 7.77 -7.49
CA GLY A 180 -1.61 7.27 -7.00
C GLY A 180 -1.52 5.75 -6.91
N ASN A 181 -0.35 5.26 -6.49
CA ASN A 181 -0.06 3.83 -6.31
C ASN A 181 0.40 3.57 -4.86
N PHE A 182 -0.50 3.06 -4.02
CA PHE A 182 -0.26 2.80 -2.60
C PHE A 182 -0.37 1.31 -2.26
N ALA A 183 0.14 0.45 -3.13
CA ALA A 183 0.05 -1.01 -3.03
C ALA A 183 -1.41 -1.45 -2.82
N TRP A 184 -1.67 -2.35 -1.89
CA TRP A 184 -3.03 -2.81 -1.55
C TRP A 184 -3.70 -2.03 -0.41
N LEU A 185 -3.09 -0.94 0.10
CA LEU A 185 -3.67 -0.17 1.20
C LEU A 185 -5.10 0.29 0.89
N ASN A 186 -5.29 0.98 -0.23
CA ASN A 186 -6.60 1.48 -0.62
C ASN A 186 -7.61 0.35 -0.87
N TRP A 187 -7.18 -0.75 -1.49
CA TRP A 187 -8.03 -1.91 -1.75
C TRP A 187 -8.53 -2.55 -0.46
N LEU A 188 -7.66 -2.77 0.53
CA LEU A 188 -8.07 -3.31 1.83
C LEU A 188 -9.01 -2.35 2.57
N THR A 189 -8.74 -1.07 2.49
CA THR A 189 -9.60 -0.04 3.12
C THR A 189 -10.97 0.01 2.44
N ILE A 190 -11.03 -0.14 1.10
CA ILE A 190 -12.29 -0.28 0.36
C ILE A 190 -13.06 -1.52 0.82
N VAL A 191 -12.42 -2.69 0.89
CA VAL A 191 -13.07 -3.93 1.34
C VAL A 191 -13.64 -3.78 2.75
N LEU A 192 -12.87 -3.19 3.67
CA LEU A 192 -13.36 -2.90 5.02
C LEU A 192 -14.54 -1.91 5.00
N GLY A 193 -14.49 -0.87 4.16
CA GLY A 193 -15.58 0.10 3.98
C GLY A 193 -16.85 -0.54 3.43
N LEU A 194 -16.74 -1.42 2.44
CA LEU A 194 -17.87 -2.19 1.88
C LEU A 194 -18.52 -3.09 2.95
N GLY A 195 -17.71 -3.67 3.86
CA GLY A 195 -18.22 -4.48 4.99
C GLY A 195 -18.98 -3.69 6.05
N VAL A 196 -19.04 -2.36 5.97
CA VAL A 196 -19.86 -1.50 6.85
C VAL A 196 -21.28 -1.29 6.30
N VAL A 197 -21.44 -1.42 4.97
CA VAL A 197 -22.69 -1.16 4.25
C VAL A 197 -23.70 -2.27 4.58
N SER A 198 -24.93 -1.90 4.95
CA SER A 198 -26.00 -2.85 5.27
C SER A 198 -26.56 -3.56 4.03
N ASP A 199 -27.15 -4.73 4.24
CA ASP A 199 -27.79 -5.50 3.17
C ASP A 199 -28.93 -4.70 2.51
N GLY A 200 -29.70 -3.94 3.32
CA GLY A 200 -30.75 -3.05 2.79
C GLY A 200 -30.18 -1.95 1.86
N ALA A 201 -29.01 -1.38 2.18
CA ALA A 201 -28.35 -0.41 1.31
C ALA A 201 -27.80 -1.09 0.04
N TRP A 202 -27.24 -2.30 0.15
CA TRP A 202 -26.82 -3.09 -1.01
C TRP A 202 -28.00 -3.44 -1.92
N ALA A 203 -29.14 -3.86 -1.36
CA ALA A 203 -30.34 -4.15 -2.11
C ALA A 203 -30.87 -2.90 -2.84
N ALA A 204 -30.86 -1.74 -2.19
CA ALA A 204 -31.24 -0.47 -2.81
C ALA A 204 -30.32 -0.09 -3.99
N VAL A 205 -29.01 -0.24 -3.84
CA VAL A 205 -28.05 0.01 -4.93
C VAL A 205 -28.21 -1.02 -6.04
N GLY A 206 -28.38 -2.30 -5.70
CA GLY A 206 -28.59 -3.38 -6.65
C GLY A 206 -29.84 -3.19 -7.50
N SER A 207 -30.97 -2.81 -6.89
CA SER A 207 -32.22 -2.55 -7.61
C SER A 207 -32.14 -1.34 -8.55
N TRP A 208 -31.30 -0.36 -8.23
CA TRP A 208 -31.05 0.80 -9.07
C TRP A 208 -30.11 0.48 -10.24
N LEU A 209 -29.03 -0.29 -10.01
CA LEU A 209 -28.02 -0.60 -11.03
C LEU A 209 -28.48 -1.69 -12.01
N VAL A 210 -29.23 -2.66 -11.55
CA VAL A 210 -29.66 -3.81 -12.33
C VAL A 210 -31.15 -4.11 -12.07
N PRO A 211 -32.08 -3.31 -12.62
CA PRO A 211 -33.52 -3.51 -12.41
C PRO A 211 -34.02 -4.89 -12.83
N ALA A 212 -33.26 -5.57 -13.73
CA ALA A 212 -33.60 -6.91 -14.24
C ALA A 212 -33.15 -8.06 -13.33
N LEU A 213 -32.23 -7.82 -12.38
CA LEU A 213 -31.93 -8.79 -11.32
C LEU A 213 -33.04 -8.68 -10.27
N GLY A 214 -34.21 -9.22 -10.61
CA GLY A 214 -35.43 -9.18 -9.84
C GLY A 214 -35.18 -9.34 -8.34
N ARG A 215 -36.05 -8.69 -7.57
CA ARG A 215 -36.11 -8.71 -6.12
C ARG A 215 -35.58 -10.02 -5.57
N GLY A 216 -34.29 -10.00 -5.18
CA GLY A 216 -33.71 -11.08 -4.38
C GLY A 216 -34.56 -11.22 -3.10
N GLU A 217 -34.57 -12.40 -2.57
CA GLU A 217 -35.25 -12.81 -1.34
C GLU A 217 -35.27 -11.69 -0.29
N ASP A 218 -36.36 -11.60 0.47
CA ASP A 218 -36.58 -10.57 1.48
C ASP A 218 -35.32 -10.28 2.28
N PRO A 219 -35.00 -8.99 2.53
CA PRO A 219 -33.85 -8.64 3.33
C PRO A 219 -33.88 -9.43 4.63
N VAL A 220 -32.83 -10.20 4.89
CA VAL A 220 -32.67 -10.81 6.22
C VAL A 220 -32.88 -9.69 7.25
N PRO A 221 -33.82 -9.83 8.20
CA PRO A 221 -34.07 -8.78 9.17
C PRO A 221 -32.79 -8.30 9.79
N ASP A 222 -32.62 -6.98 9.95
CA ASP A 222 -31.43 -6.33 10.53
C ASP A 222 -31.11 -6.74 11.99
N GLY A 223 -31.68 -7.83 12.45
CA GLY A 223 -31.39 -8.54 13.68
C GLY A 223 -30.31 -9.59 13.47
N ALA A 224 -29.12 -9.21 13.05
CA ALA A 224 -27.98 -10.10 13.16
C ALA A 224 -27.90 -10.58 14.62
N ALA A 225 -28.14 -11.86 14.84
CA ALA A 225 -27.97 -12.45 16.17
C ALA A 225 -26.55 -12.08 16.62
N ALA A 226 -26.42 -11.35 17.72
CA ALA A 226 -25.11 -10.88 18.21
C ALA A 226 -24.07 -11.99 18.30
N LEU A 227 -24.56 -13.23 18.38
CA LEU A 227 -23.82 -14.49 18.47
C LEU A 227 -24.49 -15.53 17.54
N GLY A 228 -24.46 -15.31 16.24
CA GLY A 228 -24.95 -16.29 15.25
C GLY A 228 -23.95 -17.41 15.02
N GLY A 229 -24.45 -18.64 14.74
CA GLY A 229 -23.65 -19.80 14.37
C GLY A 229 -23.49 -20.87 15.47
N PRO A 230 -22.72 -21.91 15.20
CA PRO A 230 -22.45 -22.99 16.15
C PRO A 230 -21.81 -22.48 17.45
N VAL A 231 -22.13 -23.08 18.58
CA VAL A 231 -21.58 -22.71 19.91
C VAL A 231 -20.06 -22.65 19.91
N THR A 232 -19.41 -23.56 19.19
CA THR A 232 -17.95 -23.60 19.05
C THR A 232 -17.39 -22.35 18.35
N LEU A 233 -18.06 -21.84 17.31
CA LEU A 233 -17.70 -20.58 16.66
C LEU A 233 -17.90 -19.40 17.62
N VAL A 234 -19.02 -19.35 18.33
CA VAL A 234 -19.33 -18.31 19.31
C VAL A 234 -18.24 -18.23 20.38
N VAL A 235 -17.88 -19.36 20.98
CA VAL A 235 -16.80 -19.42 21.99
C VAL A 235 -15.47 -18.94 21.42
N ALA A 236 -15.11 -19.40 20.22
CA ALA A 236 -13.88 -19.00 19.56
C ALA A 236 -13.86 -17.49 19.25
N VAL A 237 -14.94 -16.91 18.73
CA VAL A 237 -15.08 -15.49 18.46
C VAL A 237 -14.99 -14.66 19.73
N LEU A 238 -15.61 -15.09 20.82
CA LEU A 238 -15.51 -14.39 22.12
C LEU A 238 -14.07 -14.38 22.63
N ALA A 239 -13.37 -15.53 22.57
CA ALA A 239 -11.98 -15.63 23.01
C ALA A 239 -11.04 -14.75 22.17
N VAL A 240 -11.19 -14.80 20.84
CA VAL A 240 -10.41 -13.96 19.91
C VAL A 240 -10.73 -12.50 20.10
N SER A 241 -12.00 -12.12 20.26
CA SER A 241 -12.40 -10.73 20.50
C SER A 241 -11.78 -10.20 21.79
N ALA A 242 -11.80 -10.97 22.88
CA ALA A 242 -11.14 -10.60 24.14
C ALA A 242 -9.64 -10.38 23.95
N LEU A 243 -8.96 -11.29 23.22
CA LEU A 243 -7.54 -11.13 22.89
C LEU A 243 -7.28 -9.84 22.10
N LEU A 244 -8.04 -9.60 21.02
CA LEU A 244 -7.84 -8.42 20.18
C LEU A 244 -8.18 -7.11 20.89
N LEU A 245 -9.13 -7.10 21.82
CA LEU A 245 -9.41 -5.94 22.67
C LEU A 245 -8.23 -5.63 23.59
N VAL A 246 -7.64 -6.64 24.22
CA VAL A 246 -6.43 -6.46 25.07
C VAL A 246 -5.25 -5.94 24.22
N LEU A 247 -4.98 -6.55 23.10
CA LEU A 247 -3.92 -6.11 22.17
C LEU A 247 -4.19 -4.71 21.60
N GLY A 248 -5.46 -4.35 21.42
CA GLY A 248 -5.93 -3.05 20.92
C GLY A 248 -5.64 -1.86 21.83
N VAL A 249 -5.34 -2.08 23.13
CA VAL A 249 -5.07 -0.99 24.10
C VAL A 249 -3.86 -0.15 23.66
N ARG A 250 -2.77 -0.77 23.22
CA ARG A 250 -1.56 -0.05 22.79
C ARG A 250 -1.79 0.78 21.53
N PRO A 251 -2.36 0.26 20.43
CA PRO A 251 -2.76 1.05 19.26
C PRO A 251 -3.74 2.19 19.62
N ALA A 252 -4.72 1.95 20.48
CA ALA A 252 -5.66 2.98 20.92
C ALA A 252 -4.95 4.12 21.68
N ARG A 253 -4.05 3.80 22.60
CA ARG A 253 -3.21 4.80 23.29
C ARG A 253 -2.32 5.57 22.32
N ASN A 254 -1.82 4.91 21.27
CA ASN A 254 -1.01 5.56 20.24
C ASN A 254 -1.79 6.64 19.46
N LEU A 255 -3.08 6.45 19.20
CA LEU A 255 -3.91 7.47 18.53
C LEU A 255 -3.94 8.79 19.30
N VAL A 256 -4.00 8.75 20.65
CA VAL A 256 -4.04 9.95 21.49
C VAL A 256 -2.66 10.43 21.94
N ALA A 257 -1.59 9.69 21.63
CA ALA A 257 -0.23 10.05 22.01
C ALA A 257 0.25 11.32 21.27
N ARG A 258 0.99 12.19 21.97
CA ARG A 258 1.59 13.39 21.36
C ARG A 258 2.59 13.05 20.26
N ARG A 259 3.34 11.96 20.40
CA ARG A 259 4.27 11.40 19.41
C ARG A 259 3.66 10.10 18.87
N GLN A 260 2.71 10.23 18.00
CA GLN A 260 2.05 9.08 17.36
C GLN A 260 3.04 8.33 16.48
N LEU A 261 3.14 7.02 16.69
CA LEU A 261 3.89 6.12 15.82
C LEU A 261 3.05 5.79 14.58
N MET A 262 3.67 5.85 13.41
CA MET A 262 3.08 5.39 12.15
C MET A 262 3.47 3.95 11.89
N ASN A 263 2.49 3.15 11.43
CA ASN A 263 2.74 1.81 10.89
C ASN A 263 3.54 0.91 11.84
N ALA A 264 3.18 0.95 13.14
CA ALA A 264 3.84 0.18 14.18
C ALA A 264 2.97 -0.99 14.65
N SER A 265 3.58 -2.16 14.80
CA SER A 265 3.00 -3.30 15.49
C SER A 265 3.58 -3.38 16.91
N PHE A 266 2.73 -3.65 17.89
CA PHE A 266 3.12 -3.74 19.31
C PHE A 266 3.26 -5.19 19.78
N GLU A 267 3.10 -6.15 18.88
CA GLU A 267 3.24 -7.56 19.12
C GLU A 267 3.71 -8.29 17.83
N PRO A 268 4.33 -9.49 17.95
CA PRO A 268 5.00 -10.13 16.82
C PRO A 268 4.05 -10.73 15.76
N PHE A 269 2.78 -10.95 16.09
CA PHE A 269 1.80 -11.57 15.22
C PHE A 269 1.05 -10.60 14.32
N ARG A 270 1.20 -9.30 14.54
CA ARG A 270 0.58 -8.20 13.79
C ARG A 270 -0.95 -8.29 13.73
N LEU A 271 -1.55 -8.66 14.86
CA LEU A 271 -3.00 -8.83 14.98
C LEU A 271 -3.76 -7.52 15.19
N VAL A 272 -3.13 -6.54 15.89
CA VAL A 272 -3.70 -5.22 16.10
C VAL A 272 -2.61 -4.16 16.01
N ASN A 273 -2.69 -3.29 15.00
CA ASN A 273 -1.60 -2.39 14.66
C ASN A 273 -1.99 -0.91 14.75
N ALA A 274 -0.98 -0.03 14.81
CA ALA A 274 -1.13 1.41 14.64
C ALA A 274 -0.87 1.78 13.18
N TYR A 275 -1.73 2.62 12.64
CA TYR A 275 -1.66 3.07 11.25
C TYR A 275 -1.45 4.59 11.16
N GLY A 276 -0.85 5.02 10.08
CA GLY A 276 -0.67 6.41 9.72
C GLY A 276 0.00 6.51 8.35
N ALA A 277 -0.34 7.53 7.60
CA ALA A 277 0.21 7.73 6.27
C ALA A 277 0.37 9.21 5.95
N PHE A 278 1.46 9.53 5.26
CA PHE A 278 1.69 10.85 4.66
C PHE A 278 1.61 12.03 5.64
N GLY A 279 2.12 11.86 6.85
CA GLY A 279 2.19 12.94 7.84
C GLY A 279 3.07 14.12 7.41
N SER A 280 4.02 13.89 6.49
CA SER A 280 4.83 14.92 5.84
C SER A 280 4.66 14.86 4.33
N VAL A 281 4.84 15.99 3.66
CA VAL A 281 4.76 16.14 2.19
C VAL A 281 6.01 16.84 1.69
N SER A 282 6.72 16.20 0.78
CA SER A 282 7.88 16.81 0.11
C SER A 282 7.42 17.92 -0.83
N ARG A 283 8.16 19.06 -0.86
CA ARG A 283 7.88 20.16 -1.78
C ARG A 283 8.52 19.99 -3.14
N ARG A 284 9.48 19.08 -3.24
CA ARG A 284 10.29 18.84 -4.42
C ARG A 284 10.47 17.34 -4.55
N ARG A 285 10.53 16.88 -5.81
CA ARG A 285 10.79 15.50 -6.12
C ARG A 285 12.23 15.33 -6.54
N ASP A 286 13.04 14.71 -5.71
CA ASP A 286 14.35 14.24 -6.09
C ASP A 286 14.28 12.74 -6.37
N GLU A 287 15.03 12.27 -7.38
CA GLU A 287 15.11 10.87 -7.80
C GLU A 287 16.57 10.45 -7.90
N VAL A 288 16.85 9.24 -7.44
CA VAL A 288 18.14 8.60 -7.66
C VAL A 288 18.08 7.80 -8.95
N VAL A 289 18.94 8.13 -9.89
CA VAL A 289 19.12 7.43 -11.16
C VAL A 289 20.41 6.61 -11.05
N VAL A 290 20.32 5.30 -11.31
CA VAL A 290 21.45 4.38 -11.32
C VAL A 290 21.84 4.14 -12.76
N GLU A 291 23.13 4.23 -13.04
CA GLU A 291 23.70 4.05 -14.38
C GLU A 291 24.84 3.04 -14.33
N GLY A 292 24.98 2.31 -15.41
CA GLY A 292 26.08 1.36 -15.60
C GLY A 292 26.81 1.61 -16.91
N THR A 293 28.05 1.09 -17.01
CA THR A 293 28.81 1.10 -18.25
C THR A 293 29.76 -0.09 -18.33
N THR A 294 30.00 -0.59 -19.55
CA THR A 294 30.98 -1.63 -19.86
C THR A 294 32.35 -1.05 -20.28
N ALA A 295 32.42 0.28 -20.49
CA ALA A 295 33.66 0.96 -20.89
C ALA A 295 34.76 0.79 -19.84
N ARG A 296 36.02 0.65 -20.28
CA ARG A 296 37.18 0.57 -19.37
C ARG A 296 37.50 1.91 -18.72
N SER A 297 37.38 2.99 -19.49
CA SER A 297 37.57 4.37 -19.04
C SER A 297 36.36 5.18 -19.52
N PRO A 298 35.31 5.22 -18.72
CA PRO A 298 34.03 5.79 -19.17
C PRO A 298 34.09 7.30 -19.35
N GLY A 299 33.69 7.74 -20.54
CA GLY A 299 33.40 9.14 -20.83
C GLY A 299 31.98 9.54 -20.37
N PRO A 300 31.59 10.79 -20.58
CA PRO A 300 30.25 11.27 -20.17
C PRO A 300 29.10 10.50 -20.81
N ASP A 301 29.23 10.08 -22.07
CA ASP A 301 28.18 9.49 -22.91
C ASP A 301 28.12 7.94 -22.84
N ASP A 302 29.06 7.31 -22.13
CA ASP A 302 29.15 5.84 -22.04
C ASP A 302 28.21 5.21 -21.01
N TRP A 303 27.38 6.02 -20.35
CA TRP A 303 26.55 5.59 -19.24
C TRP A 303 25.12 5.29 -19.68
N VAL A 304 24.60 4.13 -19.28
CA VAL A 304 23.22 3.71 -19.57
C VAL A 304 22.44 3.58 -18.27
N GLU A 305 21.23 4.16 -18.25
CA GLU A 305 20.37 4.17 -17.08
C GLU A 305 19.68 2.82 -16.87
N TYR A 306 19.62 2.36 -15.62
CA TYR A 306 18.76 1.26 -15.23
C TYR A 306 17.31 1.76 -15.02
N ALA A 307 16.40 1.27 -15.83
CA ALA A 307 14.99 1.64 -15.77
C ALA A 307 14.26 0.88 -14.65
N PHE A 308 13.58 1.61 -13.77
CA PHE A 308 12.69 1.05 -12.76
C PHE A 308 11.26 0.89 -13.28
N ARG A 309 10.46 0.01 -12.63
CA ARG A 309 9.12 -0.33 -13.12
C ARG A 309 8.10 0.77 -12.90
N GLY A 310 8.08 1.43 -11.74
CA GLY A 310 7.04 2.36 -11.34
C GLY A 310 7.50 3.78 -11.05
N LYS A 311 8.73 3.96 -10.56
CA LYS A 311 9.24 5.30 -10.27
C LYS A 311 9.56 6.08 -11.56
N PRO A 312 9.56 7.43 -11.54
CA PRO A 312 10.05 8.23 -12.65
C PRO A 312 11.47 7.88 -13.08
N GLY A 313 11.71 7.88 -14.36
CA GLY A 313 12.99 7.64 -15.02
C GLY A 313 13.00 8.39 -16.34
N ASP A 314 12.71 7.72 -17.46
CA ASP A 314 12.53 8.37 -18.75
C ASP A 314 11.43 9.45 -18.66
N VAL A 315 11.76 10.66 -19.12
CA VAL A 315 10.87 11.83 -19.05
C VAL A 315 9.64 11.70 -19.94
N GLY A 316 9.73 10.97 -21.04
CA GLY A 316 8.65 10.69 -21.97
C GLY A 316 7.70 9.59 -21.46
N ARG A 317 8.10 8.81 -20.47
CA ARG A 317 7.31 7.70 -19.95
C ARG A 317 6.15 8.16 -19.09
N ARG A 318 4.92 7.80 -19.46
CA ARG A 318 3.74 8.01 -18.61
C ARG A 318 3.86 7.19 -17.32
N PRO A 319 3.58 7.77 -16.14
CA PRO A 319 3.50 7.00 -14.90
C PRO A 319 2.53 5.83 -15.01
N PRO A 320 2.94 4.60 -14.67
CA PRO A 320 2.09 3.41 -14.81
C PRO A 320 1.12 3.23 -13.64
N GLN A 321 0.01 2.51 -13.87
CA GLN A 321 -0.78 1.95 -12.78
C GLN A 321 -0.14 0.64 -12.32
N VAL A 322 0.24 0.56 -11.06
CA VAL A 322 0.94 -0.59 -10.47
C VAL A 322 0.11 -1.24 -9.36
N ALA A 323 -0.55 -0.41 -8.54
CA ALA A 323 -1.42 -0.91 -7.48
C ALA A 323 -2.54 -1.81 -8.06
N PRO A 324 -2.86 -2.92 -7.40
CA PRO A 324 -2.50 -3.29 -6.02
C PRO A 324 -1.10 -3.89 -5.83
N TYR A 325 -0.32 -4.10 -6.89
CA TYR A 325 1.02 -4.66 -6.73
C TYR A 325 1.98 -3.69 -6.01
N HIS A 326 2.86 -4.23 -5.15
CA HIS A 326 3.83 -3.45 -4.40
C HIS A 326 5.23 -3.58 -5.00
N LEU A 327 5.68 -2.55 -5.72
CA LEU A 327 7.04 -2.43 -6.23
C LEU A 327 7.98 -2.00 -5.11
N ARG A 328 8.41 -2.94 -4.28
CA ARG A 328 9.19 -2.68 -3.05
C ARG A 328 10.50 -1.98 -3.30
N LEU A 329 11.20 -2.35 -4.38
CA LEU A 329 12.47 -1.72 -4.76
C LEU A 329 12.25 -0.25 -5.14
N ASP A 330 11.25 0.05 -5.97
CA ASP A 330 10.91 1.43 -6.36
C ASP A 330 10.53 2.30 -5.17
N TRP A 331 9.79 1.76 -4.19
CA TRP A 331 9.49 2.44 -2.93
C TRP A 331 10.74 2.72 -2.10
N GLN A 332 11.68 1.76 -2.02
CA GLN A 332 12.94 1.98 -1.30
C GLN A 332 13.80 3.03 -1.99
N MET A 333 13.81 3.08 -3.33
CA MET A 333 14.51 4.13 -4.09
C MET A 333 13.93 5.52 -3.81
N TRP A 334 12.60 5.64 -3.65
CA TRP A 334 11.97 6.90 -3.25
C TRP A 334 12.41 7.32 -1.83
N PHE A 335 12.44 6.40 -0.87
CA PHE A 335 12.96 6.68 0.47
C PHE A 335 14.44 7.07 0.44
N LEU A 336 15.25 6.44 -0.41
CA LEU A 336 16.65 6.81 -0.60
C LEU A 336 16.79 8.26 -1.06
N ALA A 337 15.99 8.68 -2.03
CA ALA A 337 15.98 10.05 -2.53
C ALA A 337 15.55 11.09 -1.48
N LEU A 338 14.76 10.67 -0.46
CA LEU A 338 14.40 11.50 0.69
C LEU A 338 15.48 11.56 1.79
N GLY A 339 16.63 10.92 1.59
CA GLY A 339 17.71 10.89 2.56
C GLY A 339 17.46 9.93 3.74
N SER A 340 16.67 8.89 3.57
CA SER A 340 16.42 7.90 4.62
C SER A 340 17.70 7.20 5.07
N PRO A 341 17.94 7.00 6.37
CA PRO A 341 19.15 6.38 6.89
C PRO A 341 19.23 4.89 6.55
N GLY A 342 20.46 4.35 6.55
CA GLY A 342 20.72 2.94 6.36
C GLY A 342 20.73 2.53 4.88
N THR A 343 21.74 2.97 4.15
CA THR A 343 21.92 2.80 2.71
C THR A 343 22.53 1.48 2.29
N ARG A 344 22.95 0.62 3.23
CA ARG A 344 23.66 -0.65 2.92
C ARG A 344 22.92 -1.52 1.89
N TRP A 345 21.59 -1.53 1.91
CA TRP A 345 20.81 -2.25 0.89
C TRP A 345 21.04 -1.70 -0.52
N PHE A 346 21.31 -0.39 -0.64
CA PHE A 346 21.56 0.26 -1.92
C PHE A 346 22.96 -0.11 -2.44
N GLU A 347 23.94 -0.15 -1.57
CA GLU A 347 25.29 -0.63 -1.91
C GLU A 347 25.25 -2.10 -2.39
N VAL A 348 24.45 -2.95 -1.70
CA VAL A 348 24.20 -4.32 -2.15
C VAL A 348 23.50 -4.35 -3.51
N LEU A 349 22.52 -3.48 -3.76
CA LEU A 349 21.88 -3.35 -5.07
C LEU A 349 22.90 -3.04 -6.15
N LEU A 350 23.78 -2.04 -5.94
CA LEU A 350 24.84 -1.68 -6.89
C LEU A 350 25.78 -2.85 -7.16
N LEU A 351 26.17 -3.60 -6.12
CA LEU A 351 27.00 -4.79 -6.28
C LEU A 351 26.29 -5.86 -7.11
N ARG A 352 25.00 -6.11 -6.87
CA ARG A 352 24.22 -7.08 -7.65
C ARG A 352 24.05 -6.69 -9.12
N LEU A 353 23.97 -5.38 -9.40
CA LEU A 353 23.95 -4.89 -10.79
C LEU A 353 25.31 -5.14 -11.47
N LEU A 354 26.45 -4.88 -10.79
CA LEU A 354 27.78 -5.20 -11.29
C LEU A 354 28.03 -6.70 -11.47
N GLU A 355 27.28 -7.54 -10.78
CA GLU A 355 27.35 -9.00 -10.91
C GLU A 355 26.35 -9.54 -11.95
N ALA A 356 25.55 -8.67 -12.60
CA ALA A 356 24.46 -9.03 -13.49
C ALA A 356 23.51 -10.07 -12.85
N ASP A 357 23.22 -9.89 -11.54
CA ASP A 357 22.40 -10.83 -10.76
C ASP A 357 20.98 -10.92 -11.32
N ARG A 358 20.65 -12.03 -11.99
CA ARG A 358 19.35 -12.23 -12.66
C ARG A 358 18.14 -12.00 -11.77
N PRO A 359 18.07 -12.46 -10.50
CA PRO A 359 16.99 -12.15 -9.60
C PRO A 359 16.80 -10.64 -9.38
N THR A 360 17.87 -9.88 -9.21
CA THR A 360 17.84 -8.42 -9.03
C THR A 360 17.42 -7.71 -10.30
N LEU A 361 17.96 -8.08 -11.46
CA LEU A 361 17.60 -7.50 -12.76
C LEU A 361 16.11 -7.69 -13.07
N ARG A 362 15.52 -8.82 -12.68
CA ARG A 362 14.07 -9.04 -12.82
C ARG A 362 13.19 -8.08 -12.01
N LEU A 363 13.72 -7.37 -11.04
CA LEU A 363 12.98 -6.32 -10.30
C LEU A 363 12.89 -5.01 -11.09
N LEU A 364 13.79 -4.81 -12.06
CA LEU A 364 13.83 -3.64 -12.92
C LEU A 364 12.84 -3.75 -14.10
N ALA A 365 12.61 -2.66 -14.80
CA ALA A 365 11.77 -2.65 -16.00
C ALA A 365 12.48 -3.30 -17.19
N ALA A 366 13.78 -3.06 -17.32
CA ALA A 366 14.65 -3.65 -18.32
C ALA A 366 16.08 -3.74 -17.79
N ASP A 367 16.83 -4.69 -18.33
CA ASP A 367 18.27 -4.75 -18.18
C ASP A 367 18.88 -4.02 -19.38
N PRO A 368 19.62 -2.91 -19.19
CA PRO A 368 20.19 -2.16 -20.30
C PRO A 368 21.33 -2.90 -21.02
N PHE A 369 21.81 -4.01 -20.45
CA PHE A 369 22.89 -4.83 -21.03
C PHE A 369 22.39 -6.21 -21.51
N ALA A 370 21.07 -6.39 -21.67
CA ALA A 370 20.44 -7.68 -21.97
C ALA A 370 20.50 -8.11 -23.45
N ASP A 371 20.86 -7.23 -24.37
CA ASP A 371 20.87 -7.53 -25.82
C ASP A 371 21.93 -8.58 -26.20
N ASP A 372 22.82 -8.89 -25.30
CA ASP A 372 23.71 -10.04 -25.37
C ASP A 372 23.44 -10.96 -24.17
N PRO A 373 22.86 -12.17 -24.37
CA PRO A 373 22.63 -13.14 -23.29
C PRO A 373 23.89 -13.52 -22.52
N ASP A 374 25.05 -13.42 -23.17
CA ASP A 374 26.38 -13.64 -22.62
C ASP A 374 27.14 -12.32 -22.45
N GLY A 375 26.46 -11.19 -22.60
CA GLY A 375 26.99 -9.83 -22.56
C GLY A 375 27.73 -9.52 -21.27
N PRO A 376 28.74 -8.67 -21.32
CA PRO A 376 29.52 -8.34 -20.14
C PRO A 376 28.66 -7.59 -19.13
N ALA A 377 28.70 -8.07 -17.89
CA ALA A 377 28.20 -7.28 -16.77
C ALA A 377 28.87 -5.89 -16.78
N PRO A 378 28.19 -4.81 -16.35
CA PRO A 378 28.80 -3.49 -16.32
C PRO A 378 30.10 -3.53 -15.50
N ARG A 379 31.08 -2.78 -15.94
CA ARG A 379 32.37 -2.64 -15.21
C ARG A 379 32.25 -1.65 -14.08
N TRP A 380 31.46 -0.60 -14.33
CA TRP A 380 31.24 0.49 -13.40
C TRP A 380 29.77 0.76 -13.25
N VAL A 381 29.37 1.14 -12.04
CA VAL A 381 28.06 1.74 -11.75
C VAL A 381 28.25 3.06 -11.03
N ARG A 382 27.32 3.99 -11.24
CA ARG A 382 27.23 5.24 -10.49
C ARG A 382 25.78 5.54 -10.14
N ALA A 383 25.58 6.46 -9.22
CA ALA A 383 24.23 6.96 -8.92
C ALA A 383 24.24 8.48 -8.88
N ARG A 384 23.31 9.09 -9.61
CA ARG A 384 23.14 10.54 -9.66
C ARG A 384 21.77 10.94 -9.12
N VAL A 385 21.69 12.13 -8.54
CA VAL A 385 20.45 12.73 -8.08
C VAL A 385 19.94 13.70 -9.11
N PHE A 386 18.69 13.56 -9.50
CA PHE A 386 17.98 14.46 -10.38
C PHE A 386 16.78 15.05 -9.69
N ARG A 387 16.52 16.33 -9.91
CA ARG A 387 15.26 16.96 -9.58
C ARG A 387 14.28 16.75 -10.71
N TYR A 388 13.15 16.13 -10.39
CA TYR A 388 12.03 15.93 -11.30
C TYR A 388 10.91 16.92 -10.97
N ARG A 389 10.22 17.40 -11.99
CA ARG A 389 8.93 18.06 -11.89
C ARG A 389 8.04 17.64 -13.05
N TYR A 390 6.76 17.71 -12.87
CA TYR A 390 5.85 17.53 -13.99
C TYR A 390 6.04 18.65 -15.04
N THR A 391 5.88 18.28 -16.32
CA THR A 391 5.75 19.26 -17.39
C THR A 391 4.51 20.10 -17.18
N THR A 392 4.59 21.39 -17.48
CA THR A 392 3.40 22.23 -17.65
C THR A 392 2.57 21.75 -18.86
N ARG A 393 1.31 22.16 -18.95
CA ARG A 393 0.46 21.84 -20.10
C ARG A 393 1.07 22.30 -21.44
N ALA A 394 1.76 23.44 -21.44
CA ALA A 394 2.43 23.98 -22.65
C ALA A 394 3.68 23.16 -23.02
N GLU A 395 4.53 22.83 -22.05
CA GLU A 395 5.72 21.98 -22.26
C GLU A 395 5.29 20.62 -22.81
N ARG A 396 4.31 19.97 -22.19
CA ARG A 396 3.82 18.65 -22.61
C ARG A 396 3.27 18.66 -24.05
N ARG A 397 2.55 19.72 -24.44
CA ARG A 397 2.07 19.84 -25.85
C ARG A 397 3.20 19.96 -26.84
N ARG A 398 4.31 20.58 -26.44
CA ARG A 398 5.48 20.80 -27.29
C ARG A 398 6.38 19.59 -27.39
N THR A 399 6.69 18.92 -26.25
CA THR A 399 7.67 17.82 -26.18
C THR A 399 7.05 16.42 -26.14
N GLY A 400 5.81 16.28 -25.68
CA GLY A 400 5.18 14.99 -25.39
C GLY A 400 5.56 14.43 -24.02
N ASP A 401 6.51 15.03 -23.32
CA ASP A 401 7.06 14.52 -22.06
C ASP A 401 6.11 14.70 -20.88
N TRP A 402 6.20 13.79 -19.93
CA TRP A 402 5.48 13.87 -18.65
C TRP A 402 6.29 14.58 -17.58
N TRP A 403 7.63 14.53 -17.68
CA TRP A 403 8.56 15.04 -16.70
C TRP A 403 9.57 15.99 -17.33
N VAL A 404 10.09 16.90 -16.50
CA VAL A 404 11.32 17.63 -16.72
C VAL A 404 12.26 17.23 -15.61
N ARG A 405 13.54 16.96 -15.94
CA ARG A 405 14.56 16.64 -14.95
C ARG A 405 15.78 17.54 -15.07
N GLU A 406 16.41 17.80 -13.94
CA GLU A 406 17.63 18.59 -13.82
C GLU A 406 18.60 17.85 -12.90
N GLU A 407 19.83 17.65 -13.33
CA GLU A 407 20.85 17.02 -12.52
C GLU A 407 21.21 17.88 -11.31
N ARG A 408 21.40 17.25 -10.15
CA ARG A 408 21.75 17.92 -8.88
C ARG A 408 23.12 17.52 -8.38
N GLY A 409 23.63 16.38 -8.79
CA GLY A 409 24.97 15.90 -8.42
C GLY A 409 25.06 14.40 -8.28
N ALA A 410 26.21 13.92 -7.90
CA ALA A 410 26.47 12.51 -7.64
C ALA A 410 26.01 12.11 -6.23
N LEU A 411 25.36 10.96 -6.12
CA LEU A 411 25.11 10.25 -4.86
C LEU A 411 26.20 9.20 -4.61
N VAL A 412 26.59 8.50 -5.67
CA VAL A 412 27.70 7.54 -5.68
C VAL A 412 28.52 7.79 -6.93
N ASP A 413 29.80 8.12 -6.74
CA ASP A 413 30.77 8.21 -7.83
C ASP A 413 30.98 6.87 -8.52
N PRO A 414 31.53 6.82 -9.74
CA PRO A 414 31.82 5.57 -10.41
C PRO A 414 32.56 4.57 -9.51
N VAL A 415 31.96 3.41 -9.33
CA VAL A 415 32.48 2.35 -8.47
C VAL A 415 32.41 1.01 -9.19
N ASP A 416 33.45 0.20 -9.03
CA ASP A 416 33.56 -1.15 -9.55
C ASP A 416 33.20 -2.22 -8.50
N ARG A 417 33.18 -3.48 -8.94
CA ARG A 417 32.83 -4.62 -8.09
C ARG A 417 33.81 -4.81 -6.92
N GLU A 418 35.09 -4.61 -7.15
CA GLU A 418 36.12 -4.84 -6.13
C GLU A 418 36.00 -3.85 -4.99
N ARG A 419 35.87 -2.58 -5.32
CA ARG A 419 35.67 -1.51 -4.34
C ARG A 419 34.41 -1.68 -3.52
N LEU A 420 33.26 -2.05 -4.14
CA LEU A 420 32.03 -2.32 -3.41
C LEU A 420 32.13 -3.54 -2.49
N ARG A 421 32.81 -4.60 -2.91
CA ARG A 421 33.05 -5.76 -2.04
C ARG A 421 33.91 -5.42 -0.83
N LEU A 422 34.91 -4.57 -1.00
CA LEU A 422 35.73 -4.07 0.12
C LEU A 422 34.91 -3.26 1.11
N LEU A 423 34.03 -2.36 0.62
CA LEU A 423 33.16 -1.52 1.45
C LEU A 423 32.13 -2.35 2.22
N LEU A 424 31.55 -3.34 1.60
CA LEU A 424 30.49 -4.18 2.19
C LEU A 424 31.06 -5.24 3.16
N GLY A 425 32.31 -5.65 2.99
CA GLY A 425 32.98 -6.69 3.78
C GLY A 425 32.49 -8.12 3.44
N PRO A 426 33.04 -9.15 4.11
CA PRO A 426 32.89 -10.55 3.73
C PRO A 426 31.47 -11.16 3.92
N ARG A 427 30.47 -10.39 4.32
CA ARG A 427 29.08 -10.85 4.56
C ARG A 427 28.06 -10.25 3.57
N ALA A 428 28.50 -9.69 2.45
CA ALA A 428 27.62 -9.11 1.44
C ALA A 428 27.13 -10.13 0.40
#